data_9bf8dee252dc543290c4483a4ab2238d
#
_entry.id   9bf8dee252dc543290c4483a4ab2238d
#
_cell.length_a   1.000
_cell.length_b   1.000
_cell.length_c   1.000
_cell.angle_alpha   90.00
_cell.angle_beta   90.00
_cell.angle_gamma   90.00
#
_symmetry.space_group_name_H-M   'P 1'
#
loop_
_entity.id
_entity.type
_entity.pdbx_description
1 polymer ?
#
loop_
_entity_poly.entity_id
_entity_poly.type
_entity_poly.pdbx_seq_one_letter_code
_entity_poly.pdbx_strand_id
1 'polypeptide(L)'
;MARSRAKDYDDKRRFILHRSAQLFAESGYVGTSMNTIADGCRVSKALLYHYYPDKEAILFDILSSHLEKLVAAIQKADEETTNPQTRLKTIISTLLERYRDADAEHQVQIASLKLLPKEKQQPLLAKERVLVDILADALAAARPSVSHKRVLKPLTMTVFGMLNWHYLWFREGGAMTRAEYADFVTRLVLAGAADAAAAVSRSNGKSKPASKGRQKELL
;
A
#
# COMPACT_ATOMS: atom_id res chain seq x y z
N MET A 1 36.43 14.74 -4.51
CA MET A 1 36.25 13.63 -5.48
C MET A 1 35.41 12.46 -4.93
N ALA A 2 35.60 11.95 -3.73
CA ALA A 2 34.80 10.84 -3.18
C ALA A 2 33.28 11.15 -3.08
N ARG A 3 32.89 12.34 -2.59
CA ARG A 3 31.48 12.75 -2.44
C ARG A 3 30.74 12.89 -3.77
N SER A 4 31.44 13.29 -4.84
CA SER A 4 30.87 13.37 -6.20
C SER A 4 30.61 11.98 -6.79
N ARG A 5 31.53 11.00 -6.59
CA ARG A 5 31.35 9.63 -7.05
C ARG A 5 30.20 8.90 -6.33
N ALA A 6 30.05 9.11 -5.02
CA ALA A 6 28.96 8.55 -4.24
C ALA A 6 27.60 9.09 -4.73
N LYS A 7 27.51 10.39 -4.98
CA LYS A 7 26.29 11.01 -5.50
C LYS A 7 25.92 10.47 -6.90
N ASP A 8 26.89 10.35 -7.79
CA ASP A 8 26.68 9.82 -9.13
C ASP A 8 26.26 8.33 -9.09
N TYR A 9 26.82 7.55 -8.16
CA TYR A 9 26.40 6.17 -7.92
C TYR A 9 24.94 6.10 -7.48
N ASP A 10 24.51 6.91 -6.49
CA ASP A 10 23.15 6.92 -5.97
C ASP A 10 22.14 7.43 -7.03
N ASP A 11 22.51 8.42 -7.83
CA ASP A 11 21.67 8.94 -8.91
C ASP A 11 21.46 7.87 -10.00
N LYS A 12 22.53 7.17 -10.37
CA LYS A 12 22.44 6.07 -11.34
C LYS A 12 21.60 4.89 -10.81
N ARG A 13 21.78 4.52 -9.53
CA ARG A 13 20.99 3.49 -8.87
C ARG A 13 19.51 3.84 -8.87
N ARG A 14 19.14 5.08 -8.49
CA ARG A 14 17.74 5.56 -8.53
C ARG A 14 17.16 5.50 -9.94
N PHE A 15 17.91 5.91 -10.95
CA PHE A 15 17.49 5.83 -12.35
C PHE A 15 17.21 4.39 -12.78
N ILE A 16 18.13 3.45 -12.46
CA ILE A 16 17.94 2.01 -12.76
C ILE A 16 16.67 1.48 -12.10
N LEU A 17 16.44 1.78 -10.81
CA LEU A 17 15.25 1.32 -10.09
C LEU A 17 13.97 1.85 -10.72
N HIS A 18 13.90 3.17 -10.97
CA HIS A 18 12.72 3.79 -11.56
C HIS A 18 12.40 3.22 -12.95
N ARG A 19 13.41 3.10 -13.82
CA ARG A 19 13.22 2.53 -15.16
C ARG A 19 12.85 1.05 -15.11
N SER A 20 13.43 0.29 -14.19
CA SER A 20 13.07 -1.12 -13.97
C SER A 20 11.63 -1.28 -13.47
N ALA A 21 11.17 -0.40 -12.59
CA ALA A 21 9.78 -0.39 -12.13
C ALA A 21 8.81 -0.18 -13.30
N GLN A 22 9.11 0.77 -14.20
CA GLN A 22 8.32 0.97 -15.42
C GLN A 22 8.26 -0.28 -16.30
N LEU A 23 9.41 -0.92 -16.55
CA LEU A 23 9.48 -2.15 -17.35
C LEU A 23 8.72 -3.31 -16.68
N PHE A 24 8.81 -3.45 -15.37
CA PHE A 24 8.05 -4.45 -14.64
C PHE A 24 6.53 -4.17 -14.66
N ALA A 25 6.12 -2.91 -14.60
CA ALA A 25 4.72 -2.53 -14.72
C ALA A 25 4.17 -2.78 -16.13
N GLU A 26 4.94 -2.46 -17.18
CA GLU A 26 4.57 -2.61 -18.59
C GLU A 26 4.51 -4.07 -19.06
N SER A 27 5.54 -4.86 -18.72
CA SER A 27 5.76 -6.20 -19.28
C SER A 27 5.65 -7.33 -18.24
N GLY A 28 5.37 -7.00 -16.99
CA GLY A 28 5.38 -7.91 -15.85
C GLY A 28 6.80 -8.29 -15.41
N TYR A 29 6.95 -8.60 -14.12
CA TYR A 29 8.24 -9.03 -13.56
C TYR A 29 8.79 -10.29 -14.23
N VAL A 30 7.94 -11.28 -14.51
CA VAL A 30 8.37 -12.56 -15.11
C VAL A 30 8.87 -12.35 -16.52
N GLY A 31 8.17 -11.56 -17.33
CA GLY A 31 8.49 -11.28 -18.73
C GLY A 31 9.71 -10.38 -18.94
N THR A 32 10.17 -9.67 -17.90
CA THR A 32 11.30 -8.74 -18.00
C THR A 32 12.61 -9.45 -17.66
N SER A 33 13.61 -9.33 -18.53
CA SER A 33 14.96 -9.88 -18.35
C SER A 33 15.96 -8.80 -17.92
N MET A 34 17.12 -9.21 -17.36
CA MET A 34 18.25 -8.30 -17.10
C MET A 34 18.74 -7.59 -18.37
N ASN A 35 18.65 -8.26 -19.54
CA ASN A 35 18.98 -7.64 -20.83
C ASN A 35 17.99 -6.51 -21.15
N THR A 36 16.69 -6.78 -21.02
CA THR A 36 15.63 -5.78 -21.23
C THR A 36 15.82 -4.57 -20.31
N ILE A 37 16.24 -4.81 -19.06
CA ILE A 37 16.51 -3.71 -18.10
C ILE A 37 17.74 -2.92 -18.55
N ALA A 38 18.84 -3.56 -18.92
CA ALA A 38 20.05 -2.87 -19.37
C ALA A 38 19.78 -1.99 -20.59
N ASP A 39 19.07 -2.54 -21.58
CA ASP A 39 18.67 -1.82 -22.79
C ASP A 39 17.74 -0.65 -22.48
N GLY A 40 16.72 -0.88 -21.64
CA GLY A 40 15.79 0.16 -21.22
C GLY A 40 16.42 1.27 -20.38
N CYS A 41 17.48 0.96 -19.62
CA CYS A 41 18.28 1.93 -18.88
C CYS A 41 19.40 2.56 -19.73
N ARG A 42 19.62 2.11 -20.97
CA ARG A 42 20.74 2.53 -21.82
C ARG A 42 22.10 2.38 -21.13
N VAL A 43 22.31 1.26 -20.46
CA VAL A 43 23.58 0.91 -19.80
C VAL A 43 24.12 -0.42 -20.32
N SER A 44 25.43 -0.64 -20.18
CA SER A 44 25.98 -1.95 -20.48
C SER A 44 25.52 -3.00 -19.47
N LYS A 45 25.41 -4.27 -19.90
CA LYS A 45 25.10 -5.38 -18.97
C LYS A 45 26.08 -5.43 -17.80
N ALA A 46 27.38 -5.23 -18.07
CA ALA A 46 28.42 -5.23 -17.04
C ALA A 46 28.15 -4.16 -15.99
N LEU A 47 27.73 -2.94 -16.42
CA LEU A 47 27.37 -1.87 -15.50
C LEU A 47 26.12 -2.23 -14.70
N LEU A 48 25.08 -2.80 -15.30
CA LEU A 48 23.88 -3.23 -14.57
C LEU A 48 24.22 -4.27 -13.50
N TYR A 49 25.03 -5.30 -13.87
CA TYR A 49 25.47 -6.34 -12.92
C TYR A 49 26.40 -5.81 -11.82
N HIS A 50 27.06 -4.68 -12.04
CA HIS A 50 27.79 -3.98 -10.97
C HIS A 50 26.86 -3.41 -9.89
N TYR A 51 25.64 -2.99 -10.24
CA TYR A 51 24.65 -2.49 -9.28
C TYR A 51 23.78 -3.60 -8.68
N TYR A 52 23.39 -4.59 -9.47
CA TYR A 52 22.43 -5.61 -9.10
C TYR A 52 22.81 -6.99 -9.65
N PRO A 53 22.97 -7.99 -8.79
CA PRO A 53 23.35 -9.35 -9.23
C PRO A 53 22.29 -10.03 -10.10
N ASP A 54 21.02 -9.68 -9.88
CA ASP A 54 19.87 -10.27 -10.56
C ASP A 54 18.64 -9.33 -10.52
N LYS A 55 17.59 -9.70 -11.23
CA LYS A 55 16.34 -8.93 -11.25
C LYS A 55 15.54 -9.02 -9.95
N GLU A 56 15.77 -10.04 -9.14
CA GLU A 56 15.14 -10.20 -7.82
C GLU A 56 15.65 -9.14 -6.85
N ALA A 57 16.95 -8.86 -6.87
CA ALA A 57 17.54 -7.77 -6.09
C ALA A 57 17.01 -6.40 -6.52
N ILE A 58 16.78 -6.19 -7.82
CA ILE A 58 16.15 -4.97 -8.34
C ILE A 58 14.71 -4.86 -7.83
N LEU A 59 13.91 -5.93 -7.93
CA LEU A 59 12.52 -5.94 -7.46
C LEU A 59 12.45 -5.65 -5.96
N PHE A 60 13.28 -6.34 -5.16
CA PHE A 60 13.31 -6.11 -3.71
C PHE A 60 13.63 -4.65 -3.37
N ASP A 61 14.58 -4.06 -4.07
CA ASP A 61 15.03 -2.69 -3.82
C ASP A 61 14.00 -1.63 -4.26
N ILE A 62 13.30 -1.87 -5.39
CA ILE A 62 12.14 -1.06 -5.80
C ILE A 62 11.09 -1.05 -4.69
N LEU A 63 10.66 -2.23 -4.23
CA LEU A 63 9.60 -2.36 -3.24
C LEU A 63 10.02 -1.82 -1.87
N SER A 64 11.27 -2.09 -1.44
CA SER A 64 11.79 -1.60 -0.17
C SER A 64 11.84 -0.07 -0.14
N SER A 65 12.41 0.54 -1.19
CA SER A 65 12.52 2.00 -1.30
C SER A 65 11.15 2.67 -1.40
N HIS A 66 10.20 2.08 -2.14
CA HIS A 66 8.84 2.60 -2.25
C HIS A 66 8.13 2.56 -0.89
N LEU A 67 8.11 1.42 -0.22
CA LEU A 67 7.47 1.26 1.09
C LEU A 67 8.13 2.12 2.18
N GLU A 68 9.45 2.27 2.18
CA GLU A 68 10.15 3.17 3.12
C GLU A 68 9.69 4.63 2.98
N LYS A 69 9.58 5.11 1.73
CA LYS A 69 9.10 6.47 1.45
C LYS A 69 7.64 6.65 1.89
N LEU A 70 6.79 5.62 1.67
CA LEU A 70 5.40 5.64 2.12
C LEU A 70 5.32 5.68 3.64
N VAL A 71 6.00 4.77 4.33
CA VAL A 71 6.00 4.70 5.80
C VAL A 71 6.47 6.01 6.40
N ALA A 72 7.61 6.55 5.96
CA ALA A 72 8.15 7.81 6.47
C ALA A 72 7.18 8.99 6.26
N ALA A 73 6.54 9.06 5.07
CA ALA A 73 5.58 10.12 4.78
C ALA A 73 4.31 10.02 5.62
N ILE A 74 3.80 8.80 5.82
CA ILE A 74 2.57 8.57 6.59
C ILE A 74 2.81 8.75 8.09
N GLN A 75 3.94 8.31 8.63
CA GLN A 75 4.32 8.58 10.02
C GLN A 75 4.41 10.08 10.29
N LYS A 76 5.06 10.84 9.41
CA LYS A 76 5.10 12.29 9.51
C LYS A 76 3.70 12.92 9.49
N ALA A 77 2.85 12.53 8.54
CA ALA A 77 1.48 13.02 8.42
C ALA A 77 0.62 12.67 9.65
N ASP A 78 0.90 11.54 10.28
CA ASP A 78 0.24 11.05 11.48
C ASP A 78 0.54 11.91 12.71
N GLU A 79 1.75 12.44 12.81
CA GLU A 79 2.22 13.29 13.91
C GLU A 79 1.76 14.76 13.80
N GLU A 80 1.45 15.24 12.58
CA GLU A 80 1.20 16.66 12.30
C GLU A 80 -0.16 17.18 12.81
N THR A 81 -1.11 16.30 13.18
CA THR A 81 -2.44 16.75 13.58
C THR A 81 -3.08 15.89 14.67
N THR A 82 -3.69 16.55 15.65
CA THR A 82 -4.37 15.91 16.79
C THR A 82 -5.86 15.73 16.56
N ASN A 83 -6.49 16.47 15.63
CA ASN A 83 -7.91 16.29 15.31
C ASN A 83 -8.12 14.98 14.54
N PRO A 84 -8.90 14.01 15.05
CA PRO A 84 -9.00 12.69 14.46
C PRO A 84 -9.50 12.66 13.01
N GLN A 85 -10.46 13.52 12.65
CA GLN A 85 -11.00 13.55 11.29
C GLN A 85 -10.01 14.19 10.31
N THR A 86 -9.34 15.25 10.73
CA THR A 86 -8.27 15.90 9.96
C THR A 86 -7.09 14.95 9.80
N ARG A 87 -6.68 14.25 10.87
CA ARG A 87 -5.63 13.23 10.85
C ARG A 87 -5.92 12.16 9.79
N LEU A 88 -7.12 11.58 9.80
CA LEU A 88 -7.53 10.59 8.79
C LEU A 88 -7.45 11.15 7.37
N LYS A 89 -7.98 12.36 7.14
CA LYS A 89 -7.92 13.03 5.84
C LYS A 89 -6.48 13.28 5.39
N THR A 90 -5.61 13.74 6.30
CA THR A 90 -4.20 14.01 6.01
C THR A 90 -3.47 12.73 5.59
N ILE A 91 -3.69 11.61 6.30
CA ILE A 91 -3.12 10.30 5.96
C ILE A 91 -3.58 9.85 4.56
N ILE A 92 -4.89 9.91 4.26
CA ILE A 92 -5.45 9.54 2.95
C ILE A 92 -4.87 10.43 1.84
N SER A 93 -4.82 11.74 2.06
CA SER A 93 -4.26 12.68 1.10
C SER A 93 -2.78 12.41 0.85
N THR A 94 -2.00 12.14 1.90
CA THR A 94 -0.57 11.84 1.80
C THR A 94 -0.33 10.56 1.01
N LEU A 95 -1.13 9.49 1.22
CA LEU A 95 -1.04 8.26 0.43
C LEU A 95 -1.24 8.55 -1.06
N LEU A 96 -2.31 9.25 -1.42
CA LEU A 96 -2.61 9.59 -2.82
C LEU A 96 -1.53 10.47 -3.46
N GLU A 97 -0.97 11.44 -2.71
CA GLU A 97 0.12 12.27 -3.22
C GLU A 97 1.41 11.47 -3.44
N ARG A 98 1.69 10.47 -2.57
CA ARG A 98 2.86 9.60 -2.74
C ARG A 98 2.71 8.62 -3.90
N TYR A 99 1.51 8.31 -4.33
CA TYR A 99 1.26 7.52 -5.52
C TYR A 99 1.41 8.33 -6.83
N ARG A 100 1.32 9.68 -6.80
CA ARG A 100 1.34 10.53 -7.98
C ARG A 100 2.48 10.23 -8.96
N ASP A 101 3.71 10.13 -8.45
CA ASP A 101 4.92 9.95 -9.28
C ASP A 101 5.54 8.56 -9.08
N ALA A 102 4.76 7.61 -8.53
CA ALA A 102 5.19 6.27 -8.18
C ALA A 102 4.19 5.20 -8.62
N ASP A 103 3.40 5.49 -9.66
CA ASP A 103 2.39 4.56 -10.18
C ASP A 103 3.00 3.21 -10.58
N ALA A 104 4.18 3.22 -11.22
CA ALA A 104 4.87 2.00 -11.63
C ALA A 104 5.35 1.19 -10.41
N GLU A 105 5.99 1.82 -9.43
CA GLU A 105 6.44 1.18 -8.19
C GLU A 105 5.27 0.62 -7.40
N HIS A 106 4.16 1.36 -7.32
CA HIS A 106 2.95 0.93 -6.63
C HIS A 106 2.27 -0.26 -7.33
N GLN A 107 2.16 -0.21 -8.66
CA GLN A 107 1.64 -1.33 -9.47
C GLN A 107 2.50 -2.57 -9.30
N VAL A 108 3.83 -2.44 -9.33
CA VAL A 108 4.77 -3.53 -9.13
C VAL A 108 4.66 -4.10 -7.71
N GLN A 109 4.44 -3.27 -6.68
CA GLN A 109 4.20 -3.73 -5.31
C GLN A 109 2.98 -4.65 -5.25
N ILE A 110 1.83 -4.21 -5.79
CA ILE A 110 0.59 -5.00 -5.75
C ILE A 110 0.75 -6.32 -6.52
N ALA A 111 1.39 -6.28 -7.69
CA ALA A 111 1.45 -7.43 -8.60
C ALA A 111 2.58 -8.42 -8.26
N SER A 112 3.72 -7.94 -7.73
CA SER A 112 4.96 -8.72 -7.76
C SER A 112 5.58 -9.02 -6.39
N LEU A 113 5.12 -8.42 -5.29
CA LEU A 113 5.69 -8.67 -3.95
C LEU A 113 5.73 -10.16 -3.62
N LYS A 114 4.64 -10.88 -3.92
CA LYS A 114 4.51 -12.32 -3.64
C LYS A 114 5.41 -13.22 -4.50
N LEU A 115 6.06 -12.67 -5.54
CA LEU A 115 6.99 -13.40 -6.41
C LEU A 115 8.40 -13.46 -5.81
N LEU A 116 8.70 -12.64 -4.80
CA LEU A 116 9.95 -12.71 -4.04
C LEU A 116 10.00 -13.96 -3.14
N PRO A 117 11.18 -14.48 -2.80
CA PRO A 117 11.34 -15.46 -1.73
C PRO A 117 10.75 -14.99 -0.39
N LYS A 118 10.26 -15.93 0.43
CA LYS A 118 9.57 -15.60 1.68
C LYS A 118 10.39 -14.74 2.63
N GLU A 119 11.70 -15.00 2.73
CA GLU A 119 12.63 -14.24 3.56
C GLU A 119 12.72 -12.76 3.13
N LYS A 120 12.64 -12.49 1.82
CA LYS A 120 12.59 -11.12 1.27
C LYS A 120 11.21 -10.47 1.37
N GLN A 121 10.14 -11.27 1.39
CA GLN A 121 8.78 -10.74 1.61
C GLN A 121 8.60 -10.20 3.03
N GLN A 122 9.16 -10.85 4.06
CA GLN A 122 8.92 -10.53 5.47
C GLN A 122 9.19 -9.06 5.83
N PRO A 123 10.35 -8.46 5.50
CA PRO A 123 10.61 -7.05 5.82
C PRO A 123 9.68 -6.09 5.04
N LEU A 124 9.24 -6.44 3.83
CA LEU A 124 8.31 -5.64 3.05
C LEU A 124 6.90 -5.69 3.66
N LEU A 125 6.42 -6.88 4.01
CA LEU A 125 5.14 -7.08 4.70
C LEU A 125 5.12 -6.41 6.07
N ALA A 126 6.25 -6.31 6.76
CA ALA A 126 6.35 -5.57 8.01
C ALA A 126 6.09 -4.07 7.79
N LYS A 127 6.64 -3.48 6.73
CA LYS A 127 6.40 -2.08 6.34
C LYS A 127 4.93 -1.85 5.93
N GLU A 128 4.33 -2.77 5.16
CA GLU A 128 2.90 -2.71 4.84
C GLU A 128 2.01 -2.74 6.08
N ARG A 129 2.35 -3.57 7.09
CA ARG A 129 1.61 -3.60 8.37
C ARG A 129 1.65 -2.26 9.09
N VAL A 130 2.79 -1.58 9.11
CA VAL A 130 2.89 -0.24 9.70
C VAL A 130 1.89 0.72 9.06
N LEU A 131 1.77 0.74 7.73
CA LEU A 131 0.80 1.57 7.02
C LEU A 131 -0.65 1.20 7.37
N VAL A 132 -0.92 -0.12 7.44
CA VAL A 132 -2.26 -0.63 7.80
C VAL A 132 -2.61 -0.25 9.23
N ASP A 133 -1.68 -0.37 10.17
CA ASP A 133 -1.91 -0.07 11.59
C ASP A 133 -2.17 1.43 11.79
N ILE A 134 -1.36 2.31 11.18
CA ILE A 134 -1.58 3.77 11.27
C ILE A 134 -2.95 4.17 10.72
N LEU A 135 -3.35 3.65 9.56
CA LEU A 135 -4.66 3.95 8.99
C LEU A 135 -5.80 3.38 9.85
N ALA A 136 -5.63 2.19 10.41
CA ALA A 136 -6.62 1.58 11.30
C ALA A 136 -6.81 2.41 12.57
N ASP A 137 -5.73 2.87 13.18
CA ASP A 137 -5.75 3.73 14.38
C ASP A 137 -6.43 5.08 14.07
N ALA A 138 -6.12 5.68 12.92
CA ALA A 138 -6.76 6.93 12.49
C ALA A 138 -8.27 6.74 12.26
N LEU A 139 -8.70 5.63 11.66
CA LEU A 139 -10.12 5.28 11.48
C LEU A 139 -10.83 5.08 12.82
N ALA A 140 -10.21 4.34 13.75
CA ALA A 140 -10.76 4.09 15.08
C ALA A 140 -10.90 5.40 15.90
N ALA A 141 -9.91 6.28 15.81
CA ALA A 141 -9.94 7.59 16.46
C ALA A 141 -11.01 8.51 15.85
N ALA A 142 -11.12 8.55 14.52
CA ALA A 142 -12.09 9.39 13.82
C ALA A 142 -13.53 8.89 13.99
N ARG A 143 -13.73 7.57 14.21
CA ARG A 143 -15.04 6.95 14.38
C ARG A 143 -14.97 5.79 15.39
N PRO A 144 -15.08 6.08 16.70
CA PRO A 144 -14.95 5.05 17.75
C PRO A 144 -15.91 3.85 17.62
N SER A 145 -17.06 4.03 16.99
CA SER A 145 -18.04 2.95 16.75
C SER A 145 -17.51 1.81 15.85
N VAL A 146 -16.41 2.02 15.10
CA VAL A 146 -15.80 1.02 14.25
C VAL A 146 -14.58 0.33 14.87
N SER A 147 -14.19 0.67 16.09
CA SER A 147 -12.99 0.13 16.77
C SER A 147 -13.06 -1.38 17.04
N HIS A 148 -14.22 -1.99 16.87
CA HIS A 148 -14.36 -3.45 17.02
C HIS A 148 -13.60 -4.20 15.92
N LYS A 149 -12.77 -5.18 16.28
CA LYS A 149 -11.88 -5.94 15.35
C LYS A 149 -12.57 -6.50 14.11
N ARG A 150 -13.84 -6.92 14.22
CA ARG A 150 -14.61 -7.46 13.07
C ARG A 150 -14.93 -6.41 12.00
N VAL A 151 -14.95 -5.14 12.37
CA VAL A 151 -15.28 -4.01 11.48
C VAL A 151 -14.04 -3.27 11.07
N LEU A 152 -13.13 -2.98 12.00
CA LEU A 152 -11.97 -2.13 11.78
C LEU A 152 -11.07 -2.64 10.65
N LYS A 153 -10.68 -3.93 10.70
CA LYS A 153 -9.81 -4.51 9.67
C LYS A 153 -10.45 -4.51 8.28
N PRO A 154 -11.68 -5.00 8.07
CA PRO A 154 -12.35 -4.89 6.77
C PRO A 154 -12.48 -3.46 6.29
N LEU A 155 -12.84 -2.50 7.17
CA LEU A 155 -12.96 -1.09 6.81
C LEU A 155 -11.62 -0.51 6.36
N THR A 156 -10.55 -0.77 7.10
CA THR A 156 -9.18 -0.35 6.73
C THR A 156 -8.80 -0.88 5.35
N MET A 157 -9.04 -2.16 5.09
CA MET A 157 -8.74 -2.77 3.79
C MET A 157 -9.64 -2.24 2.67
N THR A 158 -10.87 -1.85 2.97
CA THR A 158 -11.77 -1.16 2.00
C THR A 158 -11.20 0.20 1.62
N VAL A 159 -10.72 0.98 2.58
CA VAL A 159 -10.06 2.27 2.29
C VAL A 159 -8.83 2.05 1.42
N PHE A 160 -7.94 1.11 1.77
CA PHE A 160 -6.81 0.77 0.90
C PHE A 160 -7.24 0.33 -0.50
N GLY A 161 -8.33 -0.44 -0.62
CA GLY A 161 -8.89 -0.81 -1.92
C GLY A 161 -9.26 0.41 -2.77
N MET A 162 -9.94 1.41 -2.19
CA MET A 162 -10.27 2.65 -2.90
C MET A 162 -9.02 3.45 -3.32
N LEU A 163 -7.99 3.50 -2.46
CA LEU A 163 -6.78 4.26 -2.74
C LEU A 163 -5.84 3.54 -3.71
N ASN A 164 -5.65 2.23 -3.53
CA ASN A 164 -4.70 1.44 -4.31
C ASN A 164 -5.12 1.27 -5.79
N TRP A 165 -6.40 1.28 -6.11
CA TRP A 165 -6.90 1.19 -7.49
C TRP A 165 -7.03 2.55 -8.19
N HIS A 166 -6.70 3.64 -7.50
CA HIS A 166 -6.81 5.00 -8.02
C HIS A 166 -6.02 5.19 -9.33
N TYR A 167 -4.83 4.63 -9.47
CA TYR A 167 -3.98 4.75 -10.65
C TYR A 167 -4.61 4.22 -11.95
N LEU A 168 -5.60 3.33 -11.87
CA LEU A 168 -6.24 2.74 -13.06
C LEU A 168 -7.20 3.72 -13.77
N TRP A 169 -7.85 4.58 -13.03
CA TRP A 169 -8.94 5.40 -13.56
C TRP A 169 -8.74 6.90 -13.38
N PHE A 170 -7.93 7.33 -12.45
CA PHE A 170 -7.71 8.74 -12.19
C PHE A 170 -6.96 9.41 -13.35
N ARG A 171 -7.35 10.66 -13.63
CA ARG A 171 -6.68 11.51 -14.62
C ARG A 171 -6.46 12.88 -14.01
N GLU A 172 -5.22 13.39 -14.08
CA GLU A 172 -4.93 14.78 -13.73
C GLU A 172 -5.73 15.72 -14.64
N GLY A 173 -6.35 16.75 -14.04
CA GLY A 173 -7.26 17.65 -14.77
C GLY A 173 -8.63 17.07 -15.08
N GLY A 174 -8.97 15.88 -14.55
CA GLY A 174 -10.30 15.27 -14.66
C GLY A 174 -11.35 15.92 -13.74
N ALA A 175 -12.42 15.19 -13.46
CA ALA A 175 -13.57 15.69 -12.68
C ALA A 175 -13.25 16.04 -11.22
N MET A 176 -12.19 15.47 -10.66
CA MET A 176 -11.71 15.72 -9.29
C MET A 176 -10.20 15.82 -9.25
N THR A 177 -9.68 16.70 -8.41
CA THR A 177 -8.29 16.70 -8.00
C THR A 177 -8.02 15.58 -6.98
N ARG A 178 -6.76 15.22 -6.76
CA ARG A 178 -6.38 14.24 -5.71
C ARG A 178 -6.84 14.68 -4.32
N ALA A 179 -6.76 15.97 -4.02
CA ALA A 179 -7.21 16.51 -2.74
C ALA A 179 -8.74 16.40 -2.57
N GLU A 180 -9.49 16.65 -3.63
CA GLU A 180 -10.96 16.46 -3.61
C GLU A 180 -11.33 14.98 -3.49
N TYR A 181 -10.61 14.09 -4.15
CA TYR A 181 -10.81 12.64 -4.00
C TYR A 181 -10.46 12.16 -2.58
N ALA A 182 -9.38 12.67 -1.97
CA ALA A 182 -9.06 12.39 -0.57
C ALA A 182 -10.19 12.82 0.38
N ASP A 183 -10.75 14.03 0.17
CA ASP A 183 -11.88 14.51 0.95
C ASP A 183 -13.14 13.65 0.72
N PHE A 184 -13.42 13.30 -0.53
CA PHE A 184 -14.55 12.45 -0.91
C PHE A 184 -14.47 11.08 -0.22
N VAL A 185 -13.32 10.38 -0.30
CA VAL A 185 -13.12 9.09 0.36
C VAL A 185 -13.27 9.22 1.87
N THR A 186 -12.68 10.26 2.47
CA THR A 186 -12.76 10.49 3.91
C THR A 186 -14.22 10.67 4.36
N ARG A 187 -14.99 11.51 3.69
CA ARG A 187 -16.42 11.74 3.99
C ARG A 187 -17.26 10.48 3.78
N LEU A 188 -17.05 9.78 2.67
CA LEU A 188 -17.76 8.53 2.35
C LEU A 188 -17.57 7.50 3.46
N VAL A 189 -16.31 7.29 3.87
CA VAL A 189 -15.96 6.33 4.92
C VAL A 189 -16.56 6.75 6.27
N LEU A 190 -16.42 8.01 6.66
CA LEU A 190 -16.94 8.50 7.95
C LEU A 190 -18.48 8.48 8.00
N ALA A 191 -19.17 8.75 6.89
CA ALA A 191 -20.62 8.71 6.82
C ALA A 191 -21.16 7.28 6.92
N GLY A 192 -20.59 6.32 6.17
CA GLY A 192 -21.07 4.94 6.10
C GLY A 192 -20.60 4.02 7.21
N ALA A 193 -19.48 4.34 7.86
CA ALA A 193 -18.79 3.43 8.79
C ALA A 193 -19.65 3.01 10.00
N ALA A 194 -20.43 3.93 10.56
CA ALA A 194 -21.26 3.64 11.74
C ALA A 194 -22.43 2.69 11.41
N ASP A 195 -23.10 2.91 10.28
CA ASP A 195 -24.19 2.04 9.85
C ASP A 195 -23.71 0.65 9.46
N ALA A 196 -22.58 0.57 8.73
CA ALA A 196 -21.93 -0.70 8.43
C ALA A 196 -21.54 -1.48 9.70
N ALA A 197 -20.99 -0.81 10.72
CA ALA A 197 -20.67 -1.42 12.01
C ALA A 197 -21.92 -1.94 12.73
N ALA A 198 -23.00 -1.16 12.75
CA ALA A 198 -24.27 -1.55 13.35
C ALA A 198 -24.89 -2.76 12.62
N ALA A 199 -24.80 -2.83 11.30
CA ALA A 199 -25.28 -3.96 10.51
C ALA A 199 -24.54 -5.25 10.85
N VAL A 200 -23.19 -5.20 10.96
CA VAL A 200 -22.35 -6.35 11.36
C VAL A 200 -22.68 -6.83 12.78
N SER A 201 -22.97 -5.90 13.70
CA SER A 201 -23.35 -6.23 15.08
C SER A 201 -24.71 -6.92 15.15
N ARG A 202 -25.70 -6.46 14.39
CA ARG A 202 -27.05 -7.07 14.29
C ARG A 202 -27.02 -8.48 13.72
N SER A 203 -26.16 -8.75 12.74
CA SER A 203 -26.04 -10.09 12.13
C SER A 203 -25.49 -11.13 13.11
N ASN A 204 -24.68 -10.75 14.08
CA ASN A 204 -24.11 -11.62 15.08
C ASN A 204 -25.11 -12.06 16.16
N GLY A 205 -26.14 -11.24 16.44
CA GLY A 205 -27.20 -11.59 17.37
C GLY A 205 -28.16 -12.69 16.88
N LYS A 206 -28.20 -12.91 15.55
CA LYS A 206 -29.09 -13.90 14.91
C LYS A 206 -28.46 -15.28 14.68
N SER A 207 -27.17 -15.47 14.96
CA SER A 207 -26.43 -16.70 14.63
C SER A 207 -26.01 -17.55 15.82
N LYS A 208 -26.75 -17.51 16.96
CA LYS A 208 -26.64 -18.56 17.98
C LYS A 208 -27.73 -19.61 17.70
N PRO A 209 -27.41 -20.76 17.09
CA PRO A 209 -28.38 -21.88 17.10
C PRO A 209 -28.52 -22.33 18.55
N ALA A 210 -29.76 -22.42 18.98
CA ALA A 210 -30.10 -23.11 20.25
C ALA A 210 -29.51 -24.53 20.19
N SER A 211 -28.62 -24.86 21.12
CA SER A 211 -28.18 -26.23 21.36
C SER A 211 -29.41 -27.03 21.79
N LYS A 212 -30.04 -27.76 20.87
CA LYS A 212 -31.00 -28.80 21.21
C LYS A 212 -30.26 -29.86 22.01
N GLY A 213 -30.54 -29.90 23.31
CA GLY A 213 -30.16 -30.97 24.20
C GLY A 213 -30.62 -32.28 23.60
N ARG A 214 -29.71 -33.18 23.29
CA ARG A 214 -29.98 -34.55 22.99
C ARG A 214 -30.29 -35.24 24.35
N GLN A 215 -31.58 -35.35 24.67
CA GLN A 215 -32.01 -36.34 25.64
C GLN A 215 -31.62 -37.73 25.11
N LYS A 216 -30.75 -38.40 25.88
CA LYS A 216 -30.59 -39.85 25.76
C LYS A 216 -31.82 -40.48 26.38
N GLU A 217 -32.70 -41.07 25.58
CA GLU A 217 -33.59 -42.12 26.05
C GLU A 217 -32.93 -43.46 25.78
N LEU A 218 -32.86 -44.21 26.89
CA LEU A 218 -32.55 -45.63 26.95
C LEU A 218 -33.68 -46.44 26.33
N LEU A 219 -33.35 -47.39 25.46
CA LEU A 219 -33.82 -48.80 25.48
C LEU A 219 -32.90 -49.61 24.57
#